data_cfbcaef14e3a845cb27baca674372ed8
#
_entry.id   cfbcaef14e3a845cb27baca674372ed8
#
_cell.length_a   1.000
_cell.length_b   1.000
_cell.length_c   1.000
_cell.angle_alpha   90.00
_cell.angle_beta   90.00
_cell.angle_gamma   90.00
#
_symmetry.space_group_name_H-M   'P 1'
#
loop_
_entity.id
_entity.type
_entity.pdbx_description
1 polymer ?
#
loop_
_entity_poly.entity_id
_entity_poly.type
_entity_poly.pdbx_seq_one_letter_code
_entity_poly.pdbx_strand_id
1 'polypeptide(L)'
;MDNMKRCPMCGQMVKAEALKCRYCGYWFNTPNDTKPTPDNRSEDEARRRQQDEARRQQDEARRQQEEARRRQQDEARRRQQDEARRQQDEARRREESRWEQENNFSSRGERLITVMGVIQEGIGIGLKNFLSVFLACILYVITIWVPYLNVGTTIGLNTLPLKLSKNSDSIVSPTFIFDGHYRKYMGEFFNLVGLMSISIFPALCFMFVPAIIISYGWSQALFLLLDKELSPSEAMMQSTKITYGYKSTLFWIDVVCSLVFFIISGILMWIIGMIMNSMVVTFIVMAVLIAIFIVVKMACNAVVYRELSKRMEE
;
A
#
# COMPACT_ATOMS: atom_id res chain seq x y z
N MET A 1 72.72 65.78 17.51
CA MET A 1 72.48 66.29 18.85
C MET A 1 71.08 65.79 19.21
N ASP A 2 70.94 64.83 20.13
CA ASP A 2 69.67 64.22 20.48
C ASP A 2 68.80 65.19 21.28
N ASN A 3 67.74 65.61 20.69
CA ASN A 3 66.80 66.56 21.31
C ASN A 3 66.03 65.84 22.45
N MET A 4 66.49 66.09 23.72
CA MET A 4 66.03 65.47 24.93
C MET A 4 65.30 66.49 25.81
N LYS A 5 64.09 66.15 26.39
CA LYS A 5 63.38 66.96 27.36
C LYS A 5 63.40 66.31 28.75
N ARG A 6 63.38 67.10 29.81
CA ARG A 6 63.33 66.58 31.17
C ARG A 6 61.90 66.42 31.68
N CYS A 7 61.62 65.24 32.22
CA CYS A 7 60.28 64.96 32.75
C CYS A 7 60.05 65.77 34.04
N PRO A 8 58.96 66.60 34.18
CA PRO A 8 58.69 67.39 35.32
C PRO A 8 58.37 66.60 36.60
N MET A 9 57.95 65.34 36.46
CA MET A 9 57.54 64.51 37.62
C MET A 9 58.71 63.66 38.16
N CYS A 10 59.59 63.13 37.36
CA CYS A 10 60.66 62.26 37.84
C CYS A 10 62.06 62.71 37.48
N GLY A 11 62.21 63.88 36.79
CA GLY A 11 63.51 64.48 36.48
C GLY A 11 64.35 63.77 35.42
N GLN A 12 63.90 62.58 34.89
CA GLN A 12 64.62 61.80 33.89
C GLN A 12 64.53 62.38 32.48
N MET A 13 65.64 62.25 31.73
CA MET A 13 65.65 62.69 30.35
C MET A 13 64.94 61.70 29.41
N VAL A 14 63.99 62.20 28.62
CA VAL A 14 63.21 61.45 27.64
C VAL A 14 63.30 62.15 26.29
N LYS A 15 63.07 61.42 25.19
CA LYS A 15 63.04 62.04 23.85
C LYS A 15 62.04 63.18 23.80
N ALA A 16 62.39 64.30 23.15
CA ALA A 16 61.52 65.49 23.10
C ALA A 16 60.14 65.21 22.50
N GLU A 17 60.03 64.22 21.60
CA GLU A 17 58.81 63.78 20.94
C GLU A 17 57.98 62.79 21.78
N ALA A 18 58.48 62.32 22.92
CA ALA A 18 57.77 61.33 23.72
C ALA A 18 56.50 61.95 24.34
N LEU A 19 55.34 61.34 24.06
CA LEU A 19 54.02 61.71 24.61
C LEU A 19 53.83 61.24 26.06
N LYS A 20 54.59 60.22 26.48
CA LYS A 20 54.55 59.65 27.84
C LYS A 20 55.94 59.36 28.34
N CYS A 21 56.18 59.67 29.60
CA CYS A 21 57.46 59.32 30.24
C CYS A 21 57.55 57.84 30.50
N ARG A 22 58.57 57.16 29.93
CA ARG A 22 58.77 55.72 30.07
C ARG A 22 59.18 55.27 31.48
N TYR A 23 59.62 56.21 32.35
CA TYR A 23 60.08 55.92 33.72
C TYR A 23 58.98 56.06 34.78
N CYS A 24 58.15 57.09 34.65
CA CYS A 24 57.10 57.35 35.66
C CYS A 24 55.66 57.38 35.13
N GLY A 25 55.51 57.21 33.80
CA GLY A 25 54.19 57.18 33.20
C GLY A 25 53.51 58.53 32.99
N TYR A 26 54.20 59.65 33.33
CA TYR A 26 53.66 61.00 33.16
C TYR A 26 53.42 61.31 31.65
N TRP A 27 52.21 61.83 31.31
CA TRP A 27 51.85 62.26 29.99
C TRP A 27 52.21 63.73 29.79
N PHE A 28 52.94 64.04 28.71
CA PHE A 28 53.26 65.42 28.33
C PHE A 28 52.02 65.97 27.55
N ASN A 29 51.49 67.10 27.99
CA ASN A 29 50.33 67.73 27.40
C ASN A 29 50.56 67.94 25.88
N THR A 30 49.75 67.33 25.07
CA THR A 30 49.57 67.75 23.66
C THR A 30 48.54 68.87 23.62
N PRO A 31 48.66 69.85 22.73
CA PRO A 31 47.82 71.06 22.74
C PRO A 31 46.36 70.82 22.35
N ASN A 32 45.86 69.60 22.44
CA ASN A 32 44.49 69.29 22.01
C ASN A 32 43.65 68.43 22.99
N ASP A 33 44.03 68.43 24.27
CA ASP A 33 43.19 67.87 25.31
C ASP A 33 42.26 68.96 25.89
N THR A 34 41.22 69.27 25.15
CA THR A 34 39.99 69.81 25.78
C THR A 34 39.45 68.71 26.68
N LYS A 35 39.66 68.78 28.01
CA LYS A 35 38.92 67.98 28.99
C LYS A 35 37.44 68.08 28.61
N PRO A 36 36.70 66.97 28.44
CA PRO A 36 35.25 67.07 28.39
C PRO A 36 34.78 67.65 29.72
N THR A 37 34.06 68.73 29.64
CA THR A 37 33.40 69.35 30.78
C THR A 37 32.44 68.30 31.38
N PRO A 38 32.29 68.26 32.75
CA PRO A 38 31.46 67.22 33.43
C PRO A 38 30.01 67.19 32.99
N ASP A 39 29.50 68.20 32.30
CA ASP A 39 28.10 68.33 31.89
C ASP A 39 27.74 67.56 30.66
N ASN A 40 28.69 67.31 29.70
CA ASN A 40 28.39 66.54 28.47
C ASN A 40 28.34 65.03 28.71
N ARG A 41 28.88 64.53 29.80
CA ARG A 41 28.91 63.10 30.08
C ARG A 41 27.56 62.52 30.49
N SER A 42 26.82 63.31 31.25
CA SER A 42 25.46 62.93 31.69
C SER A 42 24.45 62.97 30.53
N GLU A 43 24.60 63.92 29.61
CA GLU A 43 23.74 64.02 28.44
C GLU A 43 24.03 62.89 27.42
N ASP A 44 25.28 62.51 27.22
CA ASP A 44 25.64 61.39 26.32
C ASP A 44 25.23 60.03 26.89
N GLU A 45 25.31 59.85 28.20
CA GLU A 45 24.79 58.65 28.85
C GLU A 45 23.25 58.59 28.79
N ALA A 46 22.55 59.70 28.95
CA ALA A 46 21.11 59.77 28.82
C ALA A 46 20.65 59.47 27.38
N ARG A 47 21.33 59.99 26.37
CA ARG A 47 21.08 59.72 24.96
C ARG A 47 21.34 58.24 24.62
N ARG A 48 22.38 57.62 25.14
CA ARG A 48 22.66 56.19 24.96
C ARG A 48 21.57 55.34 25.60
N ARG A 49 21.11 55.65 26.80
CA ARG A 49 20.02 54.93 27.47
C ARG A 49 18.72 55.03 26.66
N GLN A 50 18.37 56.20 26.15
CA GLN A 50 17.21 56.39 25.28
C GLN A 50 17.32 55.60 23.97
N GLN A 51 18.50 55.53 23.34
CA GLN A 51 18.72 54.73 22.16
C GLN A 51 18.62 53.24 22.43
N ASP A 52 19.15 52.77 23.56
CA ASP A 52 19.08 51.36 23.97
C ASP A 52 17.63 50.93 24.29
N GLU A 53 16.89 51.81 24.97
CA GLU A 53 15.45 51.55 25.23
C GLU A 53 14.62 51.52 23.95
N ALA A 54 14.82 52.45 23.04
CA ALA A 54 14.16 52.51 21.74
C ALA A 54 14.47 51.23 20.94
N ARG A 55 15.73 50.78 20.96
CA ARG A 55 16.17 49.54 20.29
C ARG A 55 15.52 48.30 20.88
N ARG A 56 15.44 48.23 22.23
CA ARG A 56 14.73 47.13 22.92
C ARG A 56 13.26 47.11 22.57
N GLN A 57 12.58 48.26 22.55
CA GLN A 57 11.17 48.34 22.14
C GLN A 57 10.96 47.91 20.69
N GLN A 58 11.86 48.27 19.77
CA GLN A 58 11.80 47.80 18.36
C GLN A 58 12.02 46.29 18.27
N ASP A 59 12.97 45.72 18.98
CA ASP A 59 13.23 44.29 18.98
C ASP A 59 12.07 43.49 19.58
N GLU A 60 11.43 44.00 20.65
CA GLU A 60 10.23 43.39 21.22
C GLU A 60 9.02 43.45 20.24
N ALA A 61 8.79 44.60 19.62
CA ALA A 61 7.73 44.76 18.63
C ALA A 61 7.94 43.82 17.42
N ARG A 62 9.19 43.69 17.00
CA ARG A 62 9.55 42.75 15.90
C ARG A 62 9.29 41.30 16.30
N ARG A 63 9.69 40.89 17.52
CA ARG A 63 9.41 39.54 18.04
C ARG A 63 7.91 39.25 18.12
N GLN A 64 7.13 40.20 18.61
CA GLN A 64 5.68 40.07 18.68
C GLN A 64 5.05 39.93 17.28
N GLN A 65 5.52 40.69 16.31
CA GLN A 65 5.06 40.55 14.92
C GLN A 65 5.43 39.20 14.30
N GLU A 66 6.64 38.71 14.53
CA GLU A 66 7.08 37.40 14.08
C GLU A 66 6.27 36.27 14.71
N GLU A 67 6.01 36.32 16.01
CA GLU A 67 5.15 35.37 16.70
C GLU A 67 3.70 35.40 16.17
N ALA A 68 3.14 36.57 15.99
CA ALA A 68 1.80 36.71 15.41
C ALA A 68 1.70 36.13 14.01
N ARG A 69 2.70 36.36 13.16
CA ARG A 69 2.79 35.77 11.82
C ARG A 69 2.90 34.24 11.87
N ARG A 70 3.72 33.70 12.78
CA ARG A 70 3.84 32.25 12.94
C ARG A 70 2.52 31.64 13.39
N ARG A 71 1.85 32.23 14.37
CA ARG A 71 0.53 31.75 14.84
C ARG A 71 -0.51 31.77 13.71
N GLN A 72 -0.56 32.83 12.92
CA GLN A 72 -1.46 32.90 11.75
C GLN A 72 -1.15 31.83 10.69
N GLN A 73 0.13 31.58 10.42
CA GLN A 73 0.53 30.54 9.47
C GLN A 73 0.19 29.13 9.98
N ASP A 74 0.40 28.87 11.27
CA ASP A 74 0.08 27.59 11.88
C ASP A 74 -1.43 27.35 11.93
N GLU A 75 -2.23 28.37 12.25
CA GLU A 75 -3.70 28.28 12.18
C GLU A 75 -4.20 28.06 10.74
N ALA A 76 -3.64 28.77 9.77
CA ALA A 76 -4.00 28.58 8.36
C ALA A 76 -3.66 27.15 7.87
N ARG A 77 -2.49 26.62 8.26
CA ARG A 77 -2.10 25.24 7.96
C ARG A 77 -3.05 24.22 8.60
N ARG A 78 -3.41 24.41 9.88
CA ARG A 78 -4.35 23.54 10.58
C ARG A 78 -5.72 23.55 9.88
N ARG A 79 -6.24 24.73 9.54
CA ARG A 79 -7.52 24.84 8.82
C ARG A 79 -7.49 24.12 7.48
N GLN A 80 -6.42 24.27 6.69
CA GLN A 80 -6.27 23.54 5.41
C GLN A 80 -6.20 22.01 5.60
N GLN A 81 -5.50 21.55 6.63
CA GLN A 81 -5.44 20.12 6.94
C GLN A 81 -6.80 19.58 7.40
N ASP A 82 -7.51 20.33 8.24
CA ASP A 82 -8.85 19.93 8.70
C ASP A 82 -9.87 19.92 7.57
N GLU A 83 -9.83 20.90 6.66
CA GLU A 83 -10.67 20.93 5.47
C GLU A 83 -10.37 19.76 4.52
N ALA A 84 -9.09 19.49 4.24
CA ALA A 84 -8.69 18.35 3.43
C ALA A 84 -9.15 17.02 4.04
N ARG A 85 -9.03 16.87 5.36
CA ARG A 85 -9.50 15.69 6.09
C ARG A 85 -11.02 15.54 6.02
N ARG A 86 -11.77 16.64 6.20
CA ARG A 86 -13.23 16.63 6.05
C ARG A 86 -13.65 16.24 4.64
N GLN A 87 -13.00 16.76 3.60
CA GLN A 87 -13.28 16.39 2.21
C GLN A 87 -13.01 14.91 1.94
N GLN A 88 -11.93 14.35 2.49
CA GLN A 88 -11.65 12.92 2.39
C GLN A 88 -12.69 12.07 3.12
N ASP A 89 -13.08 12.47 4.33
CA ASP A 89 -14.10 11.76 5.10
C ASP A 89 -15.48 11.84 4.43
N GLU A 90 -15.85 12.98 3.83
CA GLU A 90 -17.08 13.12 3.06
C GLU A 90 -17.07 12.29 1.78
N ALA A 91 -15.95 12.29 1.04
CA ALA A 91 -15.78 11.47 -0.15
C ALA A 91 -15.96 9.97 0.20
N ARG A 92 -15.30 9.54 1.29
CA ARG A 92 -15.42 8.18 1.78
C ARG A 92 -16.85 7.82 2.20
N ARG A 93 -17.56 8.71 2.91
CA ARG A 93 -18.97 8.49 3.28
C ARG A 93 -19.89 8.44 2.06
N ARG A 94 -19.63 9.25 1.03
CA ARG A 94 -20.39 9.19 -0.24
C ARG A 94 -20.16 7.88 -0.99
N GLU A 95 -18.93 7.37 -0.98
CA GLU A 95 -18.63 6.06 -1.53
C GLU A 95 -19.28 4.95 -0.73
N GLU A 96 -19.22 4.99 0.60
CA GLU A 96 -19.89 4.04 1.49
C GLU A 96 -21.42 4.04 1.29
N SER A 97 -22.05 5.23 1.19
CA SER A 97 -23.50 5.33 0.98
C SER A 97 -23.93 4.87 -0.42
N ARG A 98 -23.17 5.16 -1.46
CA ARG A 98 -23.39 4.57 -2.79
C ARG A 98 -23.34 3.06 -2.74
N TRP A 99 -22.34 2.55 -2.07
CA TRP A 99 -22.11 1.13 -1.91
C TRP A 99 -23.23 0.43 -1.14
N GLU A 100 -23.75 1.06 -0.08
CA GLU A 100 -24.93 0.58 0.65
C GLU A 100 -26.20 0.62 -0.20
N GLN A 101 -26.40 1.66 -1.01
CA GLN A 101 -27.55 1.76 -1.92
C GLN A 101 -27.49 0.70 -3.02
N GLU A 102 -26.33 0.48 -3.65
CA GLU A 102 -26.12 -0.57 -4.64
C GLU A 102 -26.36 -1.96 -4.05
N ASN A 103 -25.92 -2.19 -2.81
CA ASN A 103 -26.13 -3.47 -2.13
C ASN A 103 -27.58 -3.70 -1.67
N ASN A 104 -28.28 -2.66 -1.23
CA ASN A 104 -29.72 -2.77 -0.89
C ASN A 104 -30.58 -2.99 -2.13
N PHE A 105 -30.18 -2.47 -3.28
CA PHE A 105 -30.84 -2.76 -4.56
C PHE A 105 -30.58 -4.21 -4.99
N SER A 106 -29.35 -4.71 -4.84
CA SER A 106 -28.96 -6.09 -5.15
C SER A 106 -29.60 -7.14 -4.23
N SER A 107 -29.96 -6.79 -3.00
CA SER A 107 -30.61 -7.71 -2.05
C SER A 107 -32.12 -7.89 -2.30
N ARG A 108 -32.74 -7.04 -3.10
CA ARG A 108 -34.14 -7.13 -3.53
C ARG A 108 -34.36 -7.88 -4.85
N GLY A 109 -33.31 -8.04 -5.67
CA GLY A 109 -33.32 -8.84 -6.89
C GLY A 109 -32.95 -10.30 -6.63
N GLU A 110 -33.44 -11.23 -7.46
CA GLU A 110 -33.06 -12.64 -7.47
C GLU A 110 -31.57 -12.79 -7.21
N ARG A 111 -31.21 -13.71 -6.30
CA ARG A 111 -29.78 -13.99 -6.02
C ARG A 111 -29.12 -14.41 -7.32
N LEU A 112 -28.29 -13.55 -7.89
CA LEU A 112 -27.53 -13.82 -9.13
C LEU A 112 -26.74 -15.13 -9.04
N ILE A 113 -26.33 -15.51 -7.83
CA ILE A 113 -25.50 -16.68 -7.58
C ILE A 113 -26.19 -17.58 -6.55
N THR A 114 -26.62 -18.75 -7.02
CA THR A 114 -27.15 -19.83 -6.17
C THR A 114 -26.12 -20.95 -6.11
N VAL A 115 -25.85 -21.51 -4.92
CA VAL A 115 -24.85 -22.59 -4.72
C VAL A 115 -25.08 -23.74 -5.70
N MET A 116 -26.32 -24.23 -5.79
CA MET A 116 -26.66 -25.37 -6.66
C MET A 116 -26.54 -25.02 -8.15
N GLY A 117 -26.95 -23.82 -8.56
CA GLY A 117 -26.81 -23.36 -9.97
C GLY A 117 -25.37 -23.30 -10.42
N VAL A 118 -24.47 -22.71 -9.61
CA VAL A 118 -23.04 -22.64 -9.90
C VAL A 118 -22.43 -24.05 -10.00
N ILE A 119 -22.75 -24.94 -9.08
CA ILE A 119 -22.21 -26.31 -9.08
C ILE A 119 -22.71 -27.09 -10.33
N GLN A 120 -23.98 -27.02 -10.65
CA GLN A 120 -24.56 -27.72 -11.80
C GLN A 120 -23.95 -27.22 -13.12
N GLU A 121 -23.84 -25.92 -13.30
CA GLU A 121 -23.24 -25.34 -14.49
C GLU A 121 -21.73 -25.59 -14.54
N GLY A 122 -21.03 -25.45 -13.40
CA GLY A 122 -19.60 -25.73 -13.26
C GLY A 122 -19.24 -27.17 -13.61
N ILE A 123 -20.06 -28.16 -13.19
CA ILE A 123 -19.89 -29.56 -13.56
C ILE A 123 -20.03 -29.72 -15.09
N GLY A 124 -21.03 -29.08 -15.71
CA GLY A 124 -21.24 -29.13 -17.15
C GLY A 124 -20.04 -28.58 -17.95
N ILE A 125 -19.56 -27.40 -17.59
CA ILE A 125 -18.38 -26.75 -18.19
C ILE A 125 -17.12 -27.57 -17.92
N GLY A 126 -16.93 -28.05 -16.69
CA GLY A 126 -15.78 -28.81 -16.26
C GLY A 126 -15.66 -30.15 -17.01
N LEU A 127 -16.72 -30.93 -17.12
CA LEU A 127 -16.70 -32.19 -17.85
C LEU A 127 -16.45 -32.00 -19.35
N LYS A 128 -17.04 -30.96 -19.95
CA LYS A 128 -16.81 -30.61 -21.37
C LYS A 128 -15.34 -30.29 -21.66
N ASN A 129 -14.66 -29.59 -20.72
CA ASN A 129 -13.28 -29.17 -20.87
C ASN A 129 -12.26 -30.07 -20.16
N PHE A 130 -12.71 -31.21 -19.60
CA PHE A 130 -11.88 -32.05 -18.73
C PHE A 130 -10.56 -32.46 -19.40
N LEU A 131 -10.62 -33.00 -20.63
CA LEU A 131 -9.43 -33.46 -21.34
C LEU A 131 -8.45 -32.34 -21.64
N SER A 132 -8.96 -31.17 -22.02
CA SER A 132 -8.15 -30.00 -22.32
C SER A 132 -7.44 -29.47 -21.06
N VAL A 133 -8.16 -29.33 -19.96
CA VAL A 133 -7.60 -28.86 -18.69
C VAL A 133 -6.64 -29.87 -18.09
N PHE A 134 -6.96 -31.14 -18.16
CA PHE A 134 -6.08 -32.24 -17.73
C PHE A 134 -4.75 -32.20 -18.47
N LEU A 135 -4.79 -32.04 -19.80
CA LEU A 135 -3.59 -31.92 -20.61
C LEU A 135 -2.80 -30.64 -20.30
N ALA A 136 -3.48 -29.52 -20.05
CA ALA A 136 -2.83 -28.28 -19.58
C ALA A 136 -2.13 -28.47 -18.23
N CYS A 137 -2.72 -29.23 -17.30
CA CYS A 137 -2.08 -29.57 -16.02
C CYS A 137 -0.83 -30.44 -16.22
N ILE A 138 -0.86 -31.42 -17.14
CA ILE A 138 0.33 -32.22 -17.47
C ILE A 138 1.43 -31.32 -18.04
N LEU A 139 1.10 -30.45 -18.99
CA LEU A 139 2.05 -29.51 -19.58
C LEU A 139 2.63 -28.58 -18.52
N TYR A 140 1.81 -28.11 -17.58
CA TYR A 140 2.26 -27.32 -16.45
C TYR A 140 3.29 -28.05 -15.57
N VAL A 141 3.03 -29.32 -15.23
CA VAL A 141 3.96 -30.13 -14.42
C VAL A 141 5.31 -30.29 -15.12
N ILE A 142 5.32 -30.46 -16.45
CA ILE A 142 6.56 -30.55 -17.25
C ILE A 142 7.33 -29.21 -17.18
N THR A 143 6.63 -28.06 -17.18
CA THR A 143 7.25 -26.75 -17.18
C THR A 143 7.73 -26.28 -15.80
N ILE A 144 7.36 -26.96 -14.70
CA ILE A 144 7.81 -26.63 -13.33
C ILE A 144 9.34 -26.56 -13.23
N TRP A 145 10.05 -27.44 -13.94
CA TRP A 145 11.51 -27.52 -13.91
C TRP A 145 12.22 -26.37 -14.64
N VAL A 146 11.49 -25.55 -15.41
CA VAL A 146 12.05 -24.42 -16.15
C VAL A 146 11.57 -23.12 -15.50
N PRO A 147 12.37 -22.46 -14.63
CA PRO A 147 11.89 -21.35 -13.78
C PRO A 147 11.25 -20.21 -14.57
N TYR A 148 11.80 -19.86 -15.72
CA TYR A 148 11.29 -18.77 -16.56
C TYR A 148 9.93 -19.09 -17.21
N LEU A 149 9.72 -20.33 -17.63
CA LEU A 149 8.44 -20.78 -18.19
C LEU A 149 7.41 -20.99 -17.10
N ASN A 150 7.83 -21.48 -15.95
CA ASN A 150 6.95 -21.82 -14.83
C ASN A 150 6.10 -20.62 -14.38
N VAL A 151 6.65 -19.42 -14.30
CA VAL A 151 5.89 -18.24 -13.85
C VAL A 151 4.75 -17.94 -14.84
N GLY A 152 5.03 -17.90 -16.14
CA GLY A 152 4.01 -17.65 -17.15
C GLY A 152 2.93 -18.74 -17.19
N THR A 153 3.32 -20.01 -17.10
CA THR A 153 2.38 -21.14 -17.08
C THR A 153 1.58 -21.21 -15.78
N THR A 154 2.17 -20.79 -14.64
CA THR A 154 1.45 -20.65 -13.36
C THR A 154 0.36 -19.60 -13.47
N ILE A 155 0.66 -18.42 -14.01
CA ILE A 155 -0.34 -17.37 -14.24
C ILE A 155 -1.41 -17.91 -15.21
N GLY A 156 -1.02 -18.51 -16.32
CA GLY A 156 -1.93 -19.10 -17.30
C GLY A 156 -2.90 -20.11 -16.68
N LEU A 157 -2.39 -21.06 -15.90
CA LEU A 157 -3.22 -22.07 -15.25
C LEU A 157 -4.19 -21.46 -14.22
N ASN A 158 -3.72 -20.52 -13.39
CA ASN A 158 -4.59 -19.83 -12.42
C ASN A 158 -5.64 -18.93 -13.07
N THR A 159 -5.46 -18.53 -14.33
CA THR A 159 -6.42 -17.74 -15.11
C THR A 159 -7.36 -18.58 -15.96
N LEU A 160 -7.26 -19.89 -15.90
CA LEU A 160 -8.18 -20.80 -16.60
C LEU A 160 -9.65 -20.49 -16.31
N PRO A 161 -10.08 -20.22 -15.06
CA PRO A 161 -11.46 -19.82 -14.78
C PRO A 161 -11.90 -18.59 -15.58
N LEU A 162 -11.03 -17.60 -15.77
CA LEU A 162 -11.31 -16.43 -16.59
C LEU A 162 -11.56 -16.82 -18.08
N LYS A 163 -10.76 -17.71 -18.63
CA LYS A 163 -10.97 -18.19 -20.01
C LYS A 163 -12.26 -19.01 -20.14
N LEU A 164 -12.54 -19.88 -19.19
CA LEU A 164 -13.78 -20.64 -19.16
C LEU A 164 -15.01 -19.75 -18.99
N SER A 165 -14.92 -18.66 -18.24
CA SER A 165 -16.03 -17.71 -18.08
C SER A 165 -16.40 -16.98 -19.37
N LYS A 166 -15.39 -16.67 -20.21
CA LYS A 166 -15.59 -16.01 -21.51
C LYS A 166 -16.03 -16.96 -22.62
N ASN A 167 -15.63 -18.22 -22.54
CA ASN A 167 -15.82 -19.24 -23.60
C ASN A 167 -16.54 -20.47 -23.05
N SER A 168 -17.70 -20.30 -22.41
CA SER A 168 -18.48 -21.42 -21.84
C SER A 168 -18.89 -22.47 -22.86
N ASP A 169 -19.03 -22.08 -24.14
CA ASP A 169 -19.53 -22.95 -25.20
C ASP A 169 -18.40 -23.62 -26.05
N SER A 170 -17.18 -23.12 -25.99
CA SER A 170 -16.04 -23.66 -26.71
C SER A 170 -15.06 -24.40 -25.79
N ILE A 171 -14.36 -25.41 -26.40
CA ILE A 171 -13.29 -26.11 -25.68
C ILE A 171 -12.04 -25.24 -25.69
N VAL A 172 -11.49 -25.00 -24.51
CA VAL A 172 -10.25 -24.21 -24.32
C VAL A 172 -9.05 -25.06 -24.83
N SER A 173 -8.16 -24.48 -25.63
CA SER A 173 -6.95 -25.20 -26.09
C SER A 173 -6.01 -25.48 -24.92
N PRO A 174 -5.41 -26.66 -24.76
CA PRO A 174 -4.48 -26.97 -23.66
C PRO A 174 -3.22 -26.11 -23.65
N THR A 175 -2.82 -25.58 -24.79
CA THR A 175 -1.61 -24.78 -24.98
C THR A 175 -1.77 -23.30 -24.52
N PHE A 176 -2.97 -22.93 -24.06
CA PHE A 176 -3.24 -21.55 -23.60
C PHE A 176 -2.29 -21.09 -22.50
N ILE A 177 -1.75 -22.01 -21.67
CA ILE A 177 -0.82 -21.70 -20.60
C ILE A 177 0.51 -21.11 -21.10
N PHE A 178 0.85 -21.29 -22.36
CA PHE A 178 2.08 -20.77 -22.98
C PHE A 178 1.90 -19.40 -23.63
N ASP A 179 0.73 -18.79 -23.53
CA ASP A 179 0.47 -17.48 -24.11
C ASP A 179 1.43 -16.44 -23.53
N GLY A 180 2.15 -15.74 -24.42
CA GLY A 180 3.13 -14.71 -24.06
C GLY A 180 2.54 -13.54 -23.29
N HIS A 181 1.24 -13.31 -23.41
CA HIS A 181 0.50 -12.28 -22.68
C HIS A 181 0.67 -12.40 -21.15
N TYR A 182 0.67 -13.61 -20.60
CA TYR A 182 0.83 -13.82 -19.17
C TYR A 182 2.17 -13.33 -18.61
N ARG A 183 3.21 -13.34 -19.43
CA ARG A 183 4.55 -12.87 -19.01
C ARG A 183 4.62 -11.36 -18.84
N LYS A 184 3.78 -10.62 -19.56
CA LYS A 184 3.68 -9.15 -19.42
C LYS A 184 3.21 -8.76 -18.01
N TYR A 185 2.33 -9.54 -17.41
CA TYR A 185 1.73 -9.28 -16.09
C TYR A 185 2.46 -9.97 -14.93
N MET A 186 3.68 -10.47 -15.17
CA MET A 186 4.44 -11.18 -14.14
C MET A 186 4.71 -10.30 -12.91
N GLY A 187 5.07 -9.02 -13.12
CA GLY A 187 5.34 -8.06 -12.04
C GLY A 187 4.09 -7.78 -11.20
N GLU A 188 2.98 -7.49 -11.86
CA GLU A 188 1.69 -7.24 -11.23
C GLU A 188 1.17 -8.48 -10.49
N PHE A 189 1.36 -9.66 -11.06
CA PHE A 189 1.00 -10.94 -10.44
C PHE A 189 1.75 -11.15 -9.12
N PHE A 190 3.09 -11.01 -9.12
CA PHE A 190 3.88 -11.16 -7.91
C PHE A 190 3.54 -10.10 -6.86
N ASN A 191 3.30 -8.87 -7.30
CA ASN A 191 2.88 -7.79 -6.39
C ASN A 191 1.50 -8.11 -5.77
N LEU A 192 0.53 -8.56 -6.57
CA LEU A 192 -0.79 -8.97 -6.09
C LEU A 192 -0.68 -10.11 -5.07
N VAL A 193 0.03 -11.19 -5.42
CA VAL A 193 0.20 -12.34 -4.54
C VAL A 193 0.94 -11.95 -3.27
N GLY A 194 1.96 -11.10 -3.37
CA GLY A 194 2.70 -10.56 -2.22
C GLY A 194 1.80 -9.76 -1.27
N LEU A 195 1.01 -8.82 -1.79
CA LEU A 195 0.07 -8.02 -1.00
C LEU A 195 -0.99 -8.90 -0.32
N MET A 196 -1.56 -9.86 -1.05
CA MET A 196 -2.52 -10.82 -0.50
C MET A 196 -1.88 -11.64 0.62
N SER A 197 -0.67 -12.16 0.41
CA SER A 197 0.04 -13.01 1.38
C SER A 197 0.37 -12.25 2.66
N ILE A 198 0.91 -11.04 2.55
CA ILE A 198 1.24 -10.18 3.71
C ILE A 198 0.00 -9.85 4.53
N SER A 199 -1.17 -9.74 3.90
CA SER A 199 -2.42 -9.42 4.59
C SER A 199 -3.10 -10.66 5.19
N ILE A 200 -3.12 -11.78 4.46
CA ILE A 200 -3.81 -13.02 4.89
C ILE A 200 -3.02 -13.72 6.00
N PHE A 201 -1.68 -13.73 5.92
CA PHE A 201 -0.85 -14.45 6.88
C PHE A 201 -1.00 -13.94 8.33
N PRO A 202 -0.92 -12.62 8.62
CA PRO A 202 -1.23 -12.11 9.96
C PRO A 202 -2.67 -12.38 10.39
N ALA A 203 -3.64 -12.25 9.48
CA ALA A 203 -5.03 -12.55 9.78
C ALA A 203 -5.24 -14.01 10.20
N LEU A 204 -4.51 -14.93 9.58
CA LEU A 204 -4.51 -16.35 9.93
C LEU A 204 -3.92 -16.59 11.32
N CYS A 205 -2.84 -15.89 11.69
CA CYS A 205 -2.20 -15.99 13.01
C CYS A 205 -3.08 -15.45 14.14
N PHE A 206 -3.88 -14.41 13.87
CA PHE A 206 -4.77 -13.81 14.87
C PHE A 206 -6.08 -14.55 15.04
N MET A 207 -6.77 -14.87 13.94
CA MET A 207 -8.04 -15.62 13.95
C MET A 207 -8.31 -16.22 12.57
N PHE A 208 -8.79 -17.45 12.53
CA PHE A 208 -9.13 -18.16 11.30
C PHE A 208 -10.25 -17.47 10.49
N VAL A 209 -11.27 -16.96 11.19
CA VAL A 209 -12.47 -16.38 10.55
C VAL A 209 -12.17 -15.13 9.70
N PRO A 210 -11.44 -14.11 10.19
CA PRO A 210 -11.06 -12.98 9.36
C PRO A 210 -10.23 -13.36 8.12
N ALA A 211 -9.32 -14.32 8.25
CA ALA A 211 -8.51 -14.78 7.12
C ALA A 211 -9.39 -15.40 6.01
N ILE A 212 -10.38 -16.20 6.38
CA ILE A 212 -11.34 -16.79 5.43
C ILE A 212 -12.14 -15.69 4.73
N ILE A 213 -12.69 -14.72 5.48
CA ILE A 213 -13.50 -13.62 4.92
C ILE A 213 -12.68 -12.78 3.93
N ILE A 214 -11.42 -12.49 4.26
CA ILE A 214 -10.51 -11.73 3.39
C ILE A 214 -10.18 -12.54 2.15
N SER A 215 -9.86 -13.84 2.29
CA SER A 215 -9.52 -14.72 1.17
C SER A 215 -10.66 -14.80 0.14
N TYR A 216 -11.91 -14.96 0.58
CA TYR A 216 -13.06 -14.92 -0.32
C TYR A 216 -13.31 -13.53 -0.91
N GLY A 217 -13.03 -12.48 -0.14
CA GLY A 217 -13.08 -11.11 -0.65
C GLY A 217 -12.15 -10.87 -1.84
N TRP A 218 -10.97 -11.47 -1.83
CA TRP A 218 -9.96 -11.29 -2.86
C TRP A 218 -9.87 -12.45 -3.87
N SER A 219 -10.77 -13.41 -3.79
CA SER A 219 -10.77 -14.58 -4.66
C SER A 219 -10.84 -14.27 -6.16
N GLN A 220 -11.43 -13.14 -6.54
CA GLN A 220 -11.57 -12.71 -7.93
C GLN A 220 -10.50 -11.68 -8.37
N ALA A 221 -9.60 -11.25 -7.47
CA ALA A 221 -8.65 -10.17 -7.75
C ALA A 221 -7.72 -10.49 -8.93
N LEU A 222 -7.23 -11.73 -9.04
CA LEU A 222 -6.37 -12.14 -10.14
C LEU A 222 -7.08 -12.04 -11.48
N PHE A 223 -8.36 -12.43 -11.54
CA PHE A 223 -9.14 -12.37 -12.78
C PHE A 223 -9.40 -10.92 -13.20
N LEU A 224 -9.69 -10.04 -12.25
CA LEU A 224 -9.88 -8.61 -12.50
C LEU A 224 -8.59 -7.91 -12.95
N LEU A 225 -7.45 -8.27 -12.36
CA LEU A 225 -6.15 -7.75 -12.77
C LEU A 225 -5.87 -8.04 -14.24
N LEU A 226 -6.17 -9.26 -14.70
CA LEU A 226 -5.87 -9.69 -16.07
C LEU A 226 -6.98 -9.37 -17.08
N ASP A 227 -8.24 -9.32 -16.64
CA ASP A 227 -9.40 -9.06 -17.50
C ASP A 227 -9.63 -7.58 -17.77
N LYS A 228 -9.47 -6.77 -16.73
CA LYS A 228 -9.72 -5.30 -16.76
C LYS A 228 -8.42 -4.50 -16.71
N GLU A 229 -7.25 -5.15 -16.76
CA GLU A 229 -5.91 -4.52 -16.70
C GLU A 229 -5.73 -3.57 -15.50
N LEU A 230 -6.34 -3.91 -14.35
CA LEU A 230 -6.31 -3.09 -13.14
C LEU A 230 -4.96 -3.23 -12.42
N SER A 231 -4.58 -2.20 -11.66
CA SER A 231 -3.44 -2.32 -10.74
C SER A 231 -3.73 -3.34 -9.63
N PRO A 232 -2.70 -3.96 -9.01
CA PRO A 232 -2.91 -4.97 -7.96
C PRO A 232 -3.81 -4.51 -6.81
N SER A 233 -3.64 -3.28 -6.33
CA SER A 233 -4.44 -2.70 -5.25
C SER A 233 -5.89 -2.44 -5.67
N GLU A 234 -6.10 -1.95 -6.89
CA GLU A 234 -7.44 -1.74 -7.46
C GLU A 234 -8.16 -3.06 -7.68
N ALA A 235 -7.47 -4.09 -8.20
CA ALA A 235 -8.02 -5.42 -8.38
C ALA A 235 -8.50 -6.03 -7.06
N MET A 236 -7.74 -5.90 -5.96
CA MET A 236 -8.13 -6.32 -4.61
C MET A 236 -9.35 -5.55 -4.10
N MET A 237 -9.37 -4.24 -4.28
CA MET A 237 -10.49 -3.38 -3.88
C MET A 237 -11.76 -3.74 -4.65
N GLN A 238 -11.67 -3.85 -5.98
CA GLN A 238 -12.82 -4.21 -6.82
C GLN A 238 -13.30 -5.65 -6.55
N SER A 239 -12.37 -6.60 -6.35
CA SER A 239 -12.74 -7.96 -5.93
C SER A 239 -13.56 -7.96 -4.65
N THR A 240 -13.15 -7.16 -3.64
CA THR A 240 -13.90 -7.02 -2.39
C THR A 240 -15.32 -6.46 -2.63
N LYS A 241 -15.45 -5.50 -3.54
CA LYS A 241 -16.74 -4.89 -3.90
C LYS A 241 -17.67 -5.90 -4.58
N ILE A 242 -17.24 -6.59 -5.62
CA ILE A 242 -18.09 -7.53 -6.37
C ILE A 242 -18.47 -8.78 -5.55
N THR A 243 -17.59 -9.23 -4.63
CA THR A 243 -17.84 -10.38 -3.76
C THR A 243 -18.68 -10.04 -2.52
N TYR A 244 -18.92 -8.77 -2.27
CA TYR A 244 -19.69 -8.35 -1.11
C TYR A 244 -21.15 -8.88 -1.18
N GLY A 245 -21.61 -9.41 -0.05
CA GLY A 245 -22.91 -10.09 0.03
C GLY A 245 -22.90 -11.55 -0.42
N TYR A 246 -21.90 -11.99 -1.20
CA TYR A 246 -21.79 -13.37 -1.71
C TYR A 246 -20.68 -14.20 -1.06
N LYS A 247 -19.89 -13.66 -0.13
CA LYS A 247 -18.78 -14.37 0.53
C LYS A 247 -19.24 -15.68 1.18
N SER A 248 -20.42 -15.67 1.82
CA SER A 248 -21.04 -16.87 2.40
C SER A 248 -21.42 -17.89 1.32
N THR A 249 -21.98 -17.44 0.19
CA THR A 249 -22.33 -18.30 -0.95
C THR A 249 -21.08 -18.95 -1.55
N LEU A 250 -20.00 -18.18 -1.75
CA LEU A 250 -18.71 -18.68 -2.22
C LEU A 250 -18.13 -19.74 -1.28
N PHE A 251 -18.17 -19.48 0.02
CA PHE A 251 -17.75 -20.45 1.03
C PHE A 251 -18.56 -21.75 0.94
N TRP A 252 -19.90 -21.67 0.83
CA TRP A 252 -20.73 -22.86 0.74
C TRP A 252 -20.53 -23.63 -0.58
N ILE A 253 -20.25 -22.95 -1.71
CA ILE A 253 -19.88 -23.62 -2.96
C ILE A 253 -18.63 -24.49 -2.74
N ASP A 254 -17.61 -23.94 -2.10
CA ASP A 254 -16.36 -24.64 -1.82
C ASP A 254 -16.57 -25.81 -0.86
N VAL A 255 -17.35 -25.61 0.19
CA VAL A 255 -17.66 -26.65 1.19
C VAL A 255 -18.44 -27.80 0.56
N VAL A 256 -19.49 -27.50 -0.22
CA VAL A 256 -20.33 -28.52 -0.86
C VAL A 256 -19.54 -29.29 -1.91
N CYS A 257 -18.78 -28.61 -2.77
CA CYS A 257 -17.92 -29.27 -3.75
C CYS A 257 -16.89 -30.21 -3.09
N SER A 258 -16.25 -29.73 -2.03
CA SER A 258 -15.25 -30.53 -1.31
C SER A 258 -15.90 -31.72 -0.58
N LEU A 259 -17.05 -31.53 0.05
CA LEU A 259 -17.77 -32.60 0.76
C LEU A 259 -18.20 -33.69 -0.22
N VAL A 260 -18.81 -33.32 -1.34
CA VAL A 260 -19.23 -34.27 -2.38
C VAL A 260 -18.01 -35.05 -2.92
N PHE A 261 -16.90 -34.35 -3.17
CA PHE A 261 -15.66 -35.00 -3.61
C PHE A 261 -15.13 -36.03 -2.57
N PHE A 262 -15.08 -35.65 -1.29
CA PHE A 262 -14.61 -36.54 -0.23
C PHE A 262 -15.51 -37.77 -0.06
N ILE A 263 -16.82 -37.62 -0.16
CA ILE A 263 -17.77 -38.73 -0.07
C ILE A 263 -17.57 -39.69 -1.26
N ILE A 264 -17.55 -39.14 -2.50
CA ILE A 264 -17.40 -39.97 -3.72
C ILE A 264 -16.05 -40.66 -3.74
N SER A 265 -14.96 -39.94 -3.44
CA SER A 265 -13.62 -40.51 -3.41
C SER A 265 -13.49 -41.55 -2.31
N GLY A 266 -14.04 -41.33 -1.12
CA GLY A 266 -14.03 -42.31 -0.02
C GLY A 266 -14.75 -43.62 -0.39
N ILE A 267 -15.94 -43.53 -0.99
CA ILE A 267 -16.71 -44.70 -1.43
C ILE A 267 -15.95 -45.48 -2.51
N LEU A 268 -15.43 -44.77 -3.53
CA LEU A 268 -14.67 -45.41 -4.60
C LEU A 268 -13.40 -46.08 -4.11
N MET A 269 -12.66 -45.41 -3.21
CA MET A 269 -11.44 -45.96 -2.60
C MET A 269 -11.74 -47.17 -1.74
N TRP A 270 -12.85 -47.18 -1.00
CA TRP A 270 -13.28 -48.34 -0.23
C TRP A 270 -13.63 -49.53 -1.13
N ILE A 271 -14.39 -49.31 -2.22
CA ILE A 271 -14.74 -50.36 -3.19
C ILE A 271 -13.48 -50.95 -3.88
N ILE A 272 -12.55 -50.07 -4.30
CA ILE A 272 -11.29 -50.50 -4.96
C ILE A 272 -10.44 -51.28 -4.01
N GLY A 273 -10.34 -50.88 -2.74
CA GLY A 273 -9.60 -51.61 -1.71
C GLY A 273 -10.16 -53.00 -1.43
N MET A 274 -11.47 -53.23 -1.62
CA MET A 274 -12.10 -54.55 -1.49
C MET A 274 -11.85 -55.44 -2.70
N ILE A 275 -11.80 -54.84 -3.93
CA ILE A 275 -11.70 -55.62 -5.17
C ILE A 275 -10.23 -55.86 -5.57
N MET A 276 -9.40 -54.84 -5.45
CA MET A 276 -8.03 -54.84 -5.95
C MET A 276 -7.08 -54.34 -4.87
N ASN A 277 -6.39 -55.22 -4.21
CA ASN A 277 -5.40 -54.88 -3.17
C ASN A 277 -4.06 -54.43 -3.81
N SER A 278 -4.14 -53.49 -4.78
CA SER A 278 -2.98 -52.95 -5.50
C SER A 278 -2.80 -51.46 -5.18
N MET A 279 -1.71 -51.11 -4.52
CA MET A 279 -1.38 -49.70 -4.24
C MET A 279 -1.30 -48.82 -5.53
N VAL A 280 -0.78 -49.39 -6.63
CA VAL A 280 -0.61 -48.66 -7.90
C VAL A 280 -1.96 -48.23 -8.47
N VAL A 281 -2.94 -49.15 -8.52
CA VAL A 281 -4.30 -48.85 -9.00
C VAL A 281 -4.95 -47.78 -8.12
N THR A 282 -4.79 -47.88 -6.80
CA THR A 282 -5.30 -46.91 -5.84
C THR A 282 -4.75 -45.50 -6.09
N PHE A 283 -3.42 -45.39 -6.31
CA PHE A 283 -2.80 -44.09 -6.63
C PHE A 283 -3.29 -43.50 -7.96
N ILE A 284 -3.42 -44.34 -9.01
CA ILE A 284 -3.89 -43.87 -10.32
C ILE A 284 -5.34 -43.35 -10.22
N VAL A 285 -6.23 -44.09 -9.56
CA VAL A 285 -7.62 -43.69 -9.42
C VAL A 285 -7.72 -42.38 -8.60
N MET A 286 -6.95 -42.29 -7.50
CA MET A 286 -6.92 -41.07 -6.70
C MET A 286 -6.41 -39.87 -7.51
N ALA A 287 -5.37 -40.03 -8.32
CA ALA A 287 -4.86 -38.95 -9.18
C ALA A 287 -5.93 -38.48 -10.18
N VAL A 288 -6.68 -39.42 -10.80
CA VAL A 288 -7.76 -39.08 -11.73
C VAL A 288 -8.90 -38.35 -11.01
N LEU A 289 -9.30 -38.79 -9.81
CA LEU A 289 -10.34 -38.12 -9.00
C LEU A 289 -9.93 -36.70 -8.63
N ILE A 290 -8.68 -36.51 -8.20
CA ILE A 290 -8.14 -35.18 -7.87
C ILE A 290 -8.16 -34.28 -9.13
N ALA A 291 -7.78 -34.81 -10.30
CA ALA A 291 -7.81 -34.05 -11.54
C ALA A 291 -9.25 -33.60 -11.90
N ILE A 292 -10.23 -34.49 -11.76
CA ILE A 292 -11.66 -34.16 -11.97
C ILE A 292 -12.08 -33.07 -10.99
N PHE A 293 -11.73 -33.18 -9.73
CA PHE A 293 -12.07 -32.19 -8.71
C PHE A 293 -11.49 -30.80 -9.01
N ILE A 294 -10.20 -30.74 -9.39
CA ILE A 294 -9.54 -29.48 -9.77
C ILE A 294 -10.28 -28.83 -10.95
N VAL A 295 -10.61 -29.60 -11.99
CA VAL A 295 -11.30 -29.09 -13.18
C VAL A 295 -12.68 -28.54 -12.82
N VAL A 296 -13.46 -29.27 -12.01
CA VAL A 296 -14.79 -28.83 -11.56
C VAL A 296 -14.68 -27.56 -10.70
N LYS A 297 -13.72 -27.49 -9.80
CA LYS A 297 -13.47 -26.29 -8.98
C LYS A 297 -13.14 -25.07 -9.83
N MET A 298 -12.28 -25.24 -10.83
CA MET A 298 -11.94 -24.16 -11.75
C MET A 298 -13.14 -23.72 -12.58
N ALA A 299 -13.99 -24.65 -13.03
CA ALA A 299 -15.21 -24.34 -13.75
C ALA A 299 -16.25 -23.61 -12.85
N CYS A 300 -16.41 -24.02 -11.60
CA CYS A 300 -17.27 -23.31 -10.65
C CYS A 300 -16.77 -21.86 -10.43
N ASN A 301 -15.46 -21.66 -10.29
CA ASN A 301 -14.89 -20.30 -10.18
C ASN A 301 -15.12 -19.47 -11.46
N ALA A 302 -15.13 -20.11 -12.64
CA ALA A 302 -15.44 -19.44 -13.90
C ALA A 302 -16.89 -18.92 -13.93
N VAL A 303 -17.85 -19.73 -13.50
CA VAL A 303 -19.28 -19.34 -13.39
C VAL A 303 -19.41 -18.19 -12.39
N VAL A 304 -18.78 -18.32 -11.22
CA VAL A 304 -18.79 -17.27 -10.18
C VAL A 304 -18.25 -15.95 -10.73
N TYR A 305 -17.08 -15.98 -11.40
CA TYR A 305 -16.50 -14.75 -11.97
C TYR A 305 -17.41 -14.12 -13.01
N ARG A 306 -17.97 -14.93 -13.92
CA ARG A 306 -18.89 -14.45 -14.96
C ARG A 306 -20.11 -13.73 -14.37
N GLU A 307 -20.71 -14.30 -13.35
CA GLU A 307 -21.89 -13.69 -12.72
C GLU A 307 -21.53 -12.45 -11.88
N LEU A 308 -20.39 -12.47 -11.16
CA LEU A 308 -19.95 -11.32 -10.36
C LEU A 308 -19.44 -10.16 -11.22
N SER A 309 -18.83 -10.45 -12.37
CA SER A 309 -18.31 -9.39 -13.27
C SER A 309 -19.42 -8.55 -13.89
N LYS A 310 -20.63 -9.08 -14.06
CA LYS A 310 -21.81 -8.33 -14.51
C LYS A 310 -22.14 -7.14 -13.61
N ARG A 311 -21.83 -7.24 -12.31
CA ARG A 311 -22.03 -6.13 -11.32
C ARG A 311 -21.09 -4.94 -11.54
N MET A 312 -20.08 -5.07 -12.34
CA MET A 312 -19.19 -3.94 -12.70
C MET A 312 -19.67 -3.19 -13.93
N GLU A 313 -20.59 -3.79 -14.69
CA GLU A 313 -21.11 -3.22 -15.93
C GLU A 313 -22.46 -2.50 -15.71
N GLU A 314 -23.08 -2.75 -14.54
CA GLU A 314 -24.28 -2.06 -14.04
C GLU A 314 -23.88 -0.81 -13.21
#